data_e25f0a06a62604aaf37faedef0b3653e
#
_entry.id   e25f0a06a62604aaf37faedef0b3653e
#
_cell.length_a   1.000
_cell.length_b   1.000
_cell.length_c   1.000
_cell.angle_alpha   90.00
_cell.angle_beta   90.00
_cell.angle_gamma   90.00
#
_symmetry.space_group_name_H-M   'P 1'
#
loop_
_entity.id
_entity.type
_entity.pdbx_description
1 polymer ?
#
loop_
_entity_poly.entity_id
_entity_poly.type
_entity_poly.pdbx_seq_one_letter_code
_entity_poly.pdbx_strand_id
1 'polypeptide(L)'
;DFFKKEYDTSDIRQSIVDAISVRVVEPVFESQTKTKLGSINMDENGPTVKAFMLDFLSKELDNYLHRNPATAEAIKKKIEQSEHERKELSGIKKIANERAKKANLHNKKLRDCKIHFDDVVEGKNKIELESKKLESTIFITEGDSASGSITKSRNVETQAVFSLKGKPLNCFGMSKKIVYENEEMNLLQHALNIEQSIENLRYNNIVIATDADVDGMHIRLLIMTFFLQFFPDLVRNGHVYILETPLFRVRDKKETIYCYSETEKQEAVRKLTGKPEITRFKGLGEISPNEFAGFIGEDIRKEPVMLAGEAHIQKILEYYMGKNTMQRQEFIINNLRIEMDVIDEILN
;
A
#
# COMPACT_ATOMS: atom_id res chain seq x y z
N ASP A 1 -32.40 13.41 -18.03
CA ASP A 1 -33.41 14.50 -18.04
C ASP A 1 -33.90 14.86 -16.66
N PHE A 2 -34.18 13.88 -15.76
CA PHE A 2 -34.67 14.14 -14.39
C PHE A 2 -33.80 15.13 -13.61
N PHE A 3 -32.47 14.99 -13.65
CA PHE A 3 -31.53 15.84 -12.89
C PHE A 3 -31.20 17.18 -13.58
N LYS A 4 -31.70 17.45 -14.79
CA LYS A 4 -31.44 18.68 -15.57
C LYS A 4 -29.94 19.04 -15.71
N LYS A 5 -29.06 18.04 -15.60
CA LYS A 5 -27.62 18.16 -15.76
C LYS A 5 -27.11 16.91 -16.49
N GLU A 6 -26.24 17.11 -17.46
CA GLU A 6 -25.53 16.01 -18.10
C GLU A 6 -24.43 15.49 -17.20
N TYR A 7 -24.40 14.18 -16.99
CA TYR A 7 -23.37 13.47 -16.28
C TYR A 7 -22.64 12.52 -17.23
N ASP A 8 -21.37 12.28 -16.97
CA ASP A 8 -20.61 11.29 -17.69
C ASP A 8 -21.19 9.88 -17.42
N THR A 9 -21.31 9.07 -18.47
CA THR A 9 -21.88 7.72 -18.37
C THR A 9 -21.05 6.81 -17.46
N SER A 10 -19.74 7.06 -17.33
CA SER A 10 -18.87 6.34 -16.42
C SER A 10 -19.23 6.59 -14.96
N ASP A 11 -19.56 7.85 -14.60
CA ASP A 11 -19.94 8.21 -13.23
C ASP A 11 -21.28 7.60 -12.83
N ILE A 12 -22.22 7.52 -13.79
CA ILE A 12 -23.52 6.87 -13.59
C ILE A 12 -23.33 5.36 -13.38
N ARG A 13 -22.52 4.69 -14.21
CA ARG A 13 -22.30 3.24 -14.14
C ARG A 13 -21.69 2.78 -12.83
N GLN A 14 -20.79 3.55 -12.24
CA GLN A 14 -20.19 3.21 -10.94
C GLN A 14 -21.19 3.20 -9.79
N SER A 15 -22.36 3.83 -9.98
CA SER A 15 -23.37 3.98 -8.94
C SER A 15 -24.49 2.94 -9.04
N ILE A 16 -24.49 2.08 -10.06
CA ILE A 16 -25.58 1.16 -10.37
C ILE A 16 -25.10 -0.26 -10.36
N VAL A 17 -25.85 -1.10 -9.62
CA VAL A 17 -25.81 -2.56 -9.71
C VAL A 17 -27.21 -2.99 -10.12
N ASP A 18 -27.35 -3.61 -11.28
CA ASP A 18 -28.63 -4.00 -11.84
C ASP A 18 -28.69 -5.49 -12.19
N ALA A 19 -29.91 -6.01 -12.24
CA ALA A 19 -30.21 -7.32 -12.77
C ALA A 19 -31.40 -7.21 -13.71
N ILE A 20 -31.20 -7.59 -14.97
CA ILE A 20 -32.23 -7.47 -16.01
C ILE A 20 -32.78 -8.87 -16.34
N SER A 21 -34.11 -9.02 -16.25
CA SER A 21 -34.82 -10.19 -16.71
C SER A 21 -35.80 -9.80 -17.81
N VAL A 22 -35.59 -10.31 -19.02
CA VAL A 22 -36.44 -10.04 -20.17
C VAL A 22 -36.82 -11.35 -20.84
N ARG A 23 -38.07 -11.43 -21.32
CA ARG A 23 -38.56 -12.58 -22.07
C ARG A 23 -38.65 -12.20 -23.56
N VAL A 24 -37.95 -12.98 -24.38
CA VAL A 24 -37.94 -12.85 -25.85
C VAL A 24 -38.66 -14.07 -26.42
N VAL A 25 -39.46 -13.85 -27.48
CA VAL A 25 -40.17 -14.95 -28.18
C VAL A 25 -39.12 -15.73 -28.97
N GLU A 26 -39.06 -17.04 -28.77
CA GLU A 26 -38.11 -17.97 -29.42
C GLU A 26 -36.67 -17.48 -29.42
N PRO A 27 -36.06 -17.35 -28.23
CA PRO A 27 -34.74 -16.76 -28.10
C PRO A 27 -33.68 -17.61 -28.79
N VAL A 28 -32.91 -17.01 -29.68
CA VAL A 28 -31.72 -17.62 -30.29
C VAL A 28 -30.48 -17.17 -29.51
N PHE A 29 -29.57 -18.09 -29.25
CA PHE A 29 -28.30 -17.80 -28.56
C PHE A 29 -27.12 -18.02 -29.49
N GLU A 30 -26.05 -17.22 -29.33
CA GLU A 30 -24.84 -17.32 -30.16
C GLU A 30 -24.03 -18.60 -29.90
N SER A 31 -24.24 -19.24 -28.73
CA SER A 31 -23.51 -20.46 -28.34
C SER A 31 -24.41 -21.44 -27.59
N GLN A 32 -24.01 -22.71 -27.54
CA GLN A 32 -24.69 -23.75 -26.80
C GLN A 32 -24.73 -23.48 -25.28
N THR A 33 -23.79 -22.70 -24.76
CA THR A 33 -23.72 -22.31 -23.33
C THR A 33 -24.74 -21.22 -22.98
N LYS A 34 -25.46 -20.66 -23.96
CA LYS A 34 -26.49 -19.64 -23.79
C LYS A 34 -26.05 -18.40 -23.00
N THR A 35 -24.77 -18.04 -23.09
CA THR A 35 -24.19 -16.89 -22.39
C THR A 35 -24.47 -15.55 -23.07
N LYS A 36 -24.81 -15.57 -24.37
CA LYS A 36 -25.09 -14.38 -25.15
C LYS A 36 -26.31 -14.57 -26.04
N LEU A 37 -27.28 -13.66 -25.90
CA LEU A 37 -28.50 -13.62 -26.73
C LEU A 37 -28.13 -13.20 -28.16
N GLY A 38 -28.49 -14.02 -29.15
CA GLY A 38 -28.30 -13.75 -30.55
C GLY A 38 -29.52 -13.08 -31.20
N SER A 39 -30.73 -13.22 -30.59
CA SER A 39 -31.94 -12.54 -31.11
C SER A 39 -31.79 -11.02 -31.04
N ILE A 40 -32.01 -10.37 -32.15
CA ILE A 40 -31.97 -8.89 -32.29
C ILE A 40 -33.33 -8.29 -31.88
N ASN A 41 -34.44 -8.91 -32.25
CA ASN A 41 -35.79 -8.45 -32.00
C ASN A 41 -36.48 -9.23 -30.88
N MET A 42 -37.52 -8.63 -30.30
CA MET A 42 -38.34 -9.24 -29.25
C MET A 42 -39.23 -10.37 -29.79
N ASP A 43 -39.69 -10.25 -31.02
CA ASP A 43 -40.42 -11.23 -31.80
C ASP A 43 -40.18 -10.99 -33.31
N GLU A 44 -40.81 -11.77 -34.21
CA GLU A 44 -40.61 -11.67 -35.67
C GLU A 44 -40.88 -10.27 -36.26
N ASN A 45 -41.83 -9.51 -35.72
CA ASN A 45 -42.23 -8.18 -36.21
C ASN A 45 -42.09 -7.10 -35.12
N GLY A 46 -41.52 -7.42 -33.99
CA GLY A 46 -41.40 -6.54 -32.85
C GLY A 46 -40.17 -5.64 -32.86
N PRO A 47 -40.09 -4.73 -31.90
CA PRO A 47 -38.96 -3.86 -31.76
C PRO A 47 -37.68 -4.67 -31.40
N THR A 48 -36.54 -4.05 -31.64
CA THR A 48 -35.28 -4.65 -31.17
C THR A 48 -35.28 -4.75 -29.65
N VAL A 49 -34.63 -5.76 -29.08
CA VAL A 49 -34.47 -5.94 -27.61
C VAL A 49 -33.92 -4.65 -26.98
N LYS A 50 -32.96 -4.00 -27.66
CA LYS A 50 -32.38 -2.73 -27.21
C LYS A 50 -33.42 -1.61 -27.18
N ALA A 51 -34.21 -1.46 -28.23
CA ALA A 51 -35.24 -0.39 -28.32
C ALA A 51 -36.35 -0.61 -27.28
N PHE A 52 -36.80 -1.84 -27.09
CA PHE A 52 -37.76 -2.21 -26.07
C PHE A 52 -37.25 -1.86 -24.65
N MET A 53 -36.04 -2.25 -24.34
CA MET A 53 -35.43 -1.97 -23.03
C MET A 53 -35.24 -0.47 -22.79
N LEU A 54 -34.82 0.29 -23.81
CA LEU A 54 -34.63 1.73 -23.67
C LEU A 54 -35.97 2.46 -23.45
N ASP A 55 -37.03 2.11 -24.19
CA ASP A 55 -38.36 2.70 -23.98
C ASP A 55 -38.92 2.38 -22.60
N PHE A 56 -38.84 1.14 -22.17
CA PHE A 56 -39.27 0.72 -20.86
C PHE A 56 -38.52 1.45 -19.74
N LEU A 57 -37.17 1.41 -19.78
CA LEU A 57 -36.35 2.04 -18.76
C LEU A 57 -36.52 3.55 -18.71
N SER A 58 -36.64 4.20 -19.86
CA SER A 58 -36.85 5.67 -19.93
C SER A 58 -38.15 6.08 -19.23
N LYS A 59 -39.21 5.33 -19.41
CA LYS A 59 -40.52 5.64 -18.81
C LYS A 59 -40.57 5.24 -17.32
N GLU A 60 -40.23 4.01 -17.03
CA GLU A 60 -40.44 3.47 -15.69
C GLU A 60 -39.44 4.01 -14.69
N LEU A 61 -38.18 4.22 -15.10
CA LEU A 61 -37.18 4.81 -14.24
C LEU A 61 -37.47 6.28 -13.92
N ASP A 62 -37.89 7.04 -14.92
CA ASP A 62 -38.29 8.43 -14.72
C ASP A 62 -39.47 8.53 -13.76
N ASN A 63 -40.54 7.74 -13.99
CA ASN A 63 -41.69 7.64 -13.10
C ASN A 63 -41.30 7.23 -11.68
N TYR A 64 -40.41 6.24 -11.57
CA TYR A 64 -39.92 5.76 -10.26
C TYR A 64 -39.17 6.87 -9.48
N LEU A 65 -38.26 7.58 -10.14
CA LEU A 65 -37.49 8.65 -9.51
C LEU A 65 -38.38 9.81 -9.05
N HIS A 66 -39.40 10.14 -9.83
CA HIS A 66 -40.40 11.18 -9.46
C HIS A 66 -41.23 10.76 -8.22
N ARG A 67 -41.59 9.48 -8.10
CA ARG A 67 -42.33 8.93 -6.96
C ARG A 67 -41.45 8.73 -5.72
N ASN A 68 -40.13 8.63 -5.88
CA ASN A 68 -39.19 8.32 -4.81
C ASN A 68 -38.06 9.36 -4.75
N PRO A 69 -38.34 10.61 -4.32
CA PRO A 69 -37.36 11.70 -4.32
C PRO A 69 -36.13 11.42 -3.45
N ALA A 70 -36.28 10.70 -2.34
CA ALA A 70 -35.16 10.31 -1.48
C ALA A 70 -34.16 9.40 -2.23
N THR A 71 -34.66 8.44 -3.04
CA THR A 71 -33.83 7.58 -3.88
C THR A 71 -33.15 8.38 -4.99
N ALA A 72 -33.88 9.29 -5.61
CA ALA A 72 -33.33 10.17 -6.65
C ALA A 72 -32.18 11.04 -6.11
N GLU A 73 -32.33 11.60 -4.92
CA GLU A 73 -31.28 12.40 -4.27
C GLU A 73 -30.07 11.56 -3.88
N ALA A 74 -30.27 10.33 -3.38
CA ALA A 74 -29.19 9.41 -3.05
C ALA A 74 -28.37 9.02 -4.31
N ILE A 75 -29.04 8.73 -5.43
CA ILE A 75 -28.39 8.43 -6.71
C ILE A 75 -27.60 9.64 -7.19
N LYS A 76 -28.22 10.83 -7.19
CA LYS A 76 -27.56 12.08 -7.58
C LYS A 76 -26.29 12.34 -6.78
N LYS A 77 -26.38 12.24 -5.45
CA LYS A 77 -25.23 12.42 -4.57
C LYS A 77 -24.09 11.45 -4.89
N LYS A 78 -24.42 10.20 -5.20
CA LYS A 78 -23.44 9.19 -5.57
C LYS A 78 -22.78 9.47 -6.92
N ILE A 79 -23.56 9.92 -7.91
CA ILE A 79 -23.04 10.31 -9.22
C ILE A 79 -22.12 11.54 -9.09
N GLU A 80 -22.51 12.54 -8.30
CA GLU A 80 -21.70 13.75 -8.05
C GLU A 80 -20.40 13.42 -7.31
N GLN A 81 -20.44 12.48 -6.38
CA GLN A 81 -19.23 11.97 -5.72
C GLN A 81 -18.30 11.29 -6.74
N SER A 82 -18.83 10.44 -7.61
CA SER A 82 -18.06 9.75 -8.65
C SER A 82 -17.45 10.75 -9.65
N GLU A 83 -18.22 11.75 -10.08
CA GLU A 83 -17.75 12.84 -10.95
C GLU A 83 -16.59 13.60 -10.30
N HIS A 84 -16.71 13.92 -9.00
CA HIS A 84 -15.66 14.61 -8.25
C HIS A 84 -14.38 13.78 -8.17
N GLU A 85 -14.49 12.51 -7.78
CA GLU A 85 -13.37 11.57 -7.71
C GLU A 85 -12.68 11.41 -9.08
N ARG A 86 -13.44 11.27 -10.16
CA ARG A 86 -12.92 11.16 -11.52
C ARG A 86 -12.17 12.43 -11.96
N LYS A 87 -12.73 13.62 -11.68
CA LYS A 87 -12.09 14.90 -11.99
C LYS A 87 -10.81 15.11 -11.19
N GLU A 88 -10.81 14.79 -9.91
CA GLU A 88 -9.61 14.83 -9.08
C GLU A 88 -8.53 13.87 -9.61
N LEU A 89 -8.90 12.62 -9.90
CA LEU A 89 -7.98 11.63 -10.47
C LEU A 89 -7.41 12.06 -11.84
N SER A 90 -8.24 12.67 -12.71
CA SER A 90 -7.77 13.15 -14.00
C SER A 90 -6.81 14.35 -13.89
N GLY A 91 -7.06 15.25 -12.94
CA GLY A 91 -6.15 16.35 -12.62
C GLY A 91 -4.81 15.83 -12.06
N ILE A 92 -4.88 14.83 -11.19
CA ILE A 92 -3.72 14.14 -10.63
C ILE A 92 -2.92 13.43 -11.73
N LYS A 93 -3.59 12.69 -12.64
CA LYS A 93 -2.93 12.04 -13.79
C LYS A 93 -2.17 13.04 -14.67
N LYS A 94 -2.75 14.21 -14.91
CA LYS A 94 -2.09 15.24 -15.71
C LYS A 94 -0.84 15.77 -15.03
N ILE A 95 -0.91 16.05 -13.72
CA ILE A 95 0.22 16.51 -12.91
C ILE A 95 1.29 15.41 -12.79
N ALA A 96 0.90 14.17 -12.54
CA ALA A 96 1.79 13.01 -12.46
C ALA A 96 2.52 12.78 -13.79
N ASN A 97 1.81 12.82 -14.93
CA ASN A 97 2.41 12.68 -16.25
C ASN A 97 3.35 13.84 -16.62
N GLU A 98 3.02 15.07 -16.24
CA GLU A 98 3.92 16.22 -16.41
C GLU A 98 5.18 16.09 -15.54
N ARG A 99 5.05 15.60 -14.32
CA ARG A 99 6.18 15.33 -13.42
C ARG A 99 6.96 14.09 -13.85
N ALA A 100 6.32 13.01 -14.29
CA ALA A 100 6.99 11.83 -14.85
C ALA A 100 7.81 12.18 -16.10
N LYS A 101 7.29 13.06 -16.98
CA LYS A 101 8.09 13.62 -18.09
C LYS A 101 9.29 14.45 -17.64
N LYS A 102 9.20 15.12 -16.49
CA LYS A 102 10.32 15.82 -15.85
C LYS A 102 11.22 14.91 -15.01
N ALA A 103 10.65 13.83 -14.41
CA ALA A 103 11.34 12.86 -13.56
C ALA A 103 11.89 11.63 -14.31
N ASN A 104 11.81 11.60 -15.64
CA ASN A 104 12.66 10.73 -16.48
C ASN A 104 14.17 11.00 -16.27
N LEU A 105 14.47 11.98 -15.44
CA LEU A 105 15.74 12.20 -14.80
C LEU A 105 15.74 11.49 -13.42
N HIS A 106 16.16 10.21 -13.39
CA HIS A 106 16.63 9.46 -12.22
C HIS A 106 15.94 9.84 -10.90
N ASN A 107 15.02 8.98 -10.42
CA ASN A 107 14.60 9.05 -9.02
C ASN A 107 15.84 8.85 -8.11
N LYS A 108 16.47 9.95 -7.71
CA LYS A 108 17.74 9.94 -6.95
C LYS A 108 17.62 9.18 -5.62
N LYS A 109 16.38 8.97 -5.14
CA LYS A 109 16.08 8.25 -3.91
C LYS A 109 15.96 6.74 -4.09
N LEU A 110 15.76 6.28 -5.32
CA LEU A 110 15.62 4.86 -5.64
C LEU A 110 16.96 4.28 -6.08
N ARG A 111 17.38 3.22 -5.41
CA ARG A 111 18.42 2.29 -5.85
C ARG A 111 17.74 1.01 -6.29
N ASP A 112 17.42 0.95 -7.57
CA ASP A 112 16.57 -0.08 -8.16
C ASP A 112 17.23 -1.46 -8.23
N CYS A 113 16.42 -2.51 -8.40
CA CYS A 113 16.86 -3.87 -8.73
C CYS A 113 16.65 -4.14 -10.22
N LYS A 114 17.01 -5.36 -10.66
CA LYS A 114 16.92 -5.74 -12.08
C LYS A 114 15.61 -6.44 -12.44
N ILE A 115 15.03 -7.18 -11.48
CA ILE A 115 13.83 -8.00 -11.70
C ILE A 115 12.71 -7.41 -10.85
N HIS A 116 11.58 -7.13 -11.49
CA HIS A 116 10.41 -6.52 -10.87
C HIS A 116 9.21 -7.47 -10.89
N PHE A 117 8.23 -7.22 -10.03
CA PHE A 117 7.04 -8.03 -9.91
C PHE A 117 6.14 -7.94 -11.16
N ASP A 118 6.11 -6.76 -11.82
CA ASP A 118 5.35 -6.50 -13.04
C ASP A 118 6.08 -6.91 -14.34
N ASP A 119 7.29 -7.44 -14.29
CA ASP A 119 8.03 -7.86 -15.48
C ASP A 119 7.30 -8.98 -16.23
N VAL A 120 7.22 -8.86 -17.56
CA VAL A 120 6.71 -9.92 -18.43
C VAL A 120 7.80 -10.96 -18.64
N VAL A 121 7.49 -12.20 -18.25
CA VAL A 121 8.47 -13.28 -18.34
C VAL A 121 8.16 -14.21 -19.51
N GLU A 122 9.09 -14.28 -20.47
CA GLU A 122 9.05 -15.16 -21.64
C GLU A 122 10.33 -15.98 -21.75
N GLY A 123 10.23 -17.18 -22.31
CA GLY A 123 11.40 -17.98 -22.68
C GLY A 123 11.70 -19.19 -21.77
N LYS A 124 12.91 -19.75 -21.91
CA LYS A 124 13.30 -21.05 -21.31
C LYS A 124 13.45 -21.03 -19.79
N ASN A 125 13.75 -19.88 -19.18
CA ASN A 125 13.98 -19.72 -17.74
C ASN A 125 12.75 -19.18 -17.00
N LYS A 126 11.55 -19.37 -17.55
CA LYS A 126 10.31 -18.79 -17.02
C LYS A 126 10.09 -19.09 -15.54
N ILE A 127 10.28 -20.33 -15.10
CA ILE A 127 10.02 -20.75 -13.70
C ILE A 127 10.96 -20.04 -12.73
N GLU A 128 12.25 -19.94 -13.04
CA GLU A 128 13.22 -19.25 -12.19
C GLU A 128 12.93 -17.73 -12.11
N LEU A 129 12.59 -17.11 -13.24
CA LEU A 129 12.26 -15.69 -13.27
C LEU A 129 10.95 -15.38 -12.54
N GLU A 130 9.94 -16.23 -12.65
CA GLU A 130 8.69 -16.09 -11.87
C GLU A 130 8.95 -16.21 -10.36
N SER A 131 9.85 -17.12 -9.93
CA SER A 131 10.27 -17.19 -8.52
C SER A 131 10.95 -15.89 -8.08
N LYS A 132 11.88 -15.37 -8.85
CA LYS A 132 12.60 -14.13 -8.55
C LYS A 132 11.69 -12.90 -8.54
N LYS A 133 10.63 -12.86 -9.35
CA LYS A 133 9.59 -11.81 -9.30
C LYS A 133 8.89 -11.78 -7.94
N LEU A 134 8.56 -12.95 -7.38
CA LEU A 134 7.95 -13.05 -6.05
C LEU A 134 8.92 -12.63 -4.93
N GLU A 135 10.21 -12.74 -5.15
CA GLU A 135 11.24 -12.26 -4.23
C GLU A 135 11.49 -10.74 -4.32
N SER A 136 10.99 -10.09 -5.41
CA SER A 136 11.22 -8.67 -5.63
C SER A 136 10.79 -7.84 -4.42
N THR A 137 11.73 -7.06 -3.89
CA THR A 137 11.59 -6.36 -2.61
C THR A 137 12.09 -4.93 -2.73
N ILE A 138 11.32 -3.98 -2.20
CA ILE A 138 11.80 -2.61 -1.99
C ILE A 138 11.89 -2.32 -0.49
N PHE A 139 13.05 -1.89 -0.02
CA PHE A 139 13.25 -1.41 1.34
C PHE A 139 13.04 0.10 1.40
N ILE A 140 12.10 0.56 2.21
CA ILE A 140 11.87 1.98 2.48
C ILE A 140 12.62 2.33 3.76
N THR A 141 13.66 3.17 3.65
CA THR A 141 14.56 3.53 4.77
C THR A 141 14.37 4.99 5.18
N GLU A 142 14.68 5.33 6.42
CA GLU A 142 14.48 6.69 6.95
C GLU A 142 15.52 7.72 6.47
N GLY A 143 16.64 7.29 5.94
CA GLY A 143 17.68 8.21 5.49
C GLY A 143 18.84 7.53 4.77
N ASP A 144 19.83 8.34 4.37
CA ASP A 144 20.94 7.88 3.54
C ASP A 144 21.89 6.92 4.28
N SER A 145 22.01 6.99 5.60
CA SER A 145 22.86 6.09 6.39
C SER A 145 22.35 4.65 6.34
N ALA A 146 21.10 4.44 6.73
CA ALA A 146 20.44 3.14 6.67
C ALA A 146 20.36 2.62 5.23
N SER A 147 19.99 3.49 4.29
CA SER A 147 19.97 3.22 2.85
C SER A 147 21.33 2.75 2.34
N GLY A 148 22.42 3.37 2.79
CA GLY A 148 23.79 3.03 2.40
C GLY A 148 24.19 1.62 2.82
N SER A 149 23.85 1.21 4.04
CA SER A 149 24.11 -0.14 4.55
C SER A 149 23.35 -1.20 3.76
N ILE A 150 22.06 -1.02 3.56
CA ILE A 150 21.22 -1.95 2.77
C ILE A 150 21.67 -1.99 1.31
N THR A 151 21.95 -0.84 0.70
CA THR A 151 22.37 -0.77 -0.72
C THR A 151 23.66 -1.57 -0.98
N LYS A 152 24.59 -1.58 -0.03
CA LYS A 152 25.84 -2.35 -0.14
C LYS A 152 25.66 -3.84 0.09
N SER A 153 24.62 -4.25 0.83
CA SER A 153 24.38 -5.63 1.29
C SER A 153 23.35 -6.37 0.42
N ARG A 154 22.50 -5.65 -0.28
CA ARG A 154 21.33 -6.18 -0.98
C ARG A 154 21.66 -7.09 -2.16
N ASN A 155 20.75 -7.98 -2.48
CA ASN A 155 20.74 -8.65 -3.77
C ASN A 155 20.28 -7.69 -4.86
N VAL A 156 21.19 -7.28 -5.74
CA VAL A 156 20.90 -6.32 -6.83
C VAL A 156 19.89 -6.86 -7.86
N GLU A 157 19.71 -8.18 -7.93
CA GLU A 157 18.74 -8.76 -8.87
C GLU A 157 17.29 -8.51 -8.41
N THR A 158 16.99 -8.69 -7.13
CA THR A 158 15.61 -8.70 -6.62
C THR A 158 15.32 -7.66 -5.54
N GLN A 159 16.34 -6.95 -5.02
CA GLN A 159 16.17 -6.01 -3.91
C GLN A 159 16.50 -4.58 -4.32
N ALA A 160 15.56 -3.68 -4.10
CA ALA A 160 15.67 -2.23 -4.31
C ALA A 160 15.66 -1.49 -2.96
N VAL A 161 16.13 -0.25 -2.93
CA VAL A 161 16.12 0.63 -1.75
C VAL A 161 15.59 1.99 -2.11
N PHE A 162 14.63 2.49 -1.33
CA PHE A 162 14.12 3.85 -1.42
C PHE A 162 14.45 4.60 -0.13
N SER A 163 15.22 5.70 -0.24
CA SER A 163 15.64 6.52 0.89
C SER A 163 14.70 7.70 1.11
N LEU A 164 14.05 7.76 2.27
CA LEU A 164 13.31 8.93 2.72
C LEU A 164 14.25 10.06 3.12
N LYS A 165 13.76 11.29 3.15
CA LYS A 165 14.49 12.47 3.64
C LYS A 165 13.96 12.88 5.02
N GLY A 166 14.16 12.02 6.01
CA GLY A 166 13.64 12.23 7.36
C GLY A 166 12.15 11.84 7.47
N LYS A 167 11.41 12.51 8.37
CA LYS A 167 10.01 12.19 8.66
C LYS A 167 9.11 12.58 7.48
N PRO A 168 8.40 11.62 6.87
CA PRO A 168 7.48 11.89 5.76
C PRO A 168 6.22 12.62 6.21
N LEU A 169 5.43 13.06 5.24
CA LEU A 169 4.15 13.73 5.47
C LEU A 169 3.19 12.84 6.26
N ASN A 170 2.56 13.39 7.31
CA ASN A 170 1.41 12.75 7.92
C ASN A 170 0.20 12.86 6.99
N CYS A 171 -0.14 11.77 6.32
CA CYS A 171 -1.19 11.72 5.31
C CYS A 171 -2.60 11.60 5.89
N PHE A 172 -2.76 11.42 7.22
CA PHE A 172 -4.06 11.22 7.82
C PHE A 172 -5.01 12.41 7.59
N GLY A 173 -6.21 12.12 7.08
CA GLY A 173 -7.23 13.13 6.78
C GLY A 173 -6.92 14.06 5.61
N MET A 174 -5.84 13.81 4.85
CA MET A 174 -5.50 14.58 3.67
C MET A 174 -6.18 14.03 2.41
N SER A 175 -6.42 14.91 1.44
CA SER A 175 -6.89 14.49 0.13
C SER A 175 -5.76 13.85 -0.68
N LYS A 176 -6.09 12.95 -1.61
CA LYS A 176 -5.14 12.36 -2.56
C LYS A 176 -4.29 13.43 -3.26
N LYS A 177 -4.90 14.56 -3.63
CA LYS A 177 -4.23 15.66 -4.31
C LYS A 177 -3.04 16.19 -3.50
N ILE A 178 -3.22 16.48 -2.20
CA ILE A 178 -2.17 17.01 -1.33
C ILE A 178 -1.02 16.01 -1.21
N VAL A 179 -1.34 14.72 -1.08
CA VAL A 179 -0.34 13.65 -0.99
C VAL A 179 0.46 13.51 -2.29
N TYR A 180 -0.19 13.64 -3.44
CA TYR A 180 0.48 13.63 -4.76
C TYR A 180 1.31 14.90 -5.01
N GLU A 181 0.94 16.04 -4.45
CA GLU A 181 1.72 17.28 -4.53
C GLU A 181 2.98 17.23 -3.65
N ASN A 182 3.00 16.39 -2.62
CA ASN A 182 4.20 16.16 -1.81
C ASN A 182 5.24 15.39 -2.63
N GLU A 183 6.42 15.97 -2.80
CA GLU A 183 7.49 15.43 -3.66
C GLU A 183 7.90 14.02 -3.21
N GLU A 184 8.06 13.79 -1.92
CA GLU A 184 8.54 12.52 -1.39
C GLU A 184 7.52 11.40 -1.55
N MET A 185 6.24 11.68 -1.21
CA MET A 185 5.15 10.73 -1.40
C MET A 185 4.91 10.42 -2.88
N ASN A 186 5.07 11.42 -3.74
CA ASN A 186 4.97 11.24 -5.18
C ASN A 186 6.11 10.35 -5.72
N LEU A 187 7.37 10.59 -5.31
CA LEU A 187 8.51 9.76 -5.69
C LEU A 187 8.37 8.31 -5.20
N LEU A 188 7.80 8.09 -4.01
CA LEU A 188 7.53 6.76 -3.49
C LEU A 188 6.45 6.04 -4.31
N GLN A 189 5.35 6.71 -4.63
CA GLN A 189 4.29 6.16 -5.49
C GLN A 189 4.82 5.78 -6.87
N HIS A 190 5.67 6.64 -7.43
CA HIS A 190 6.31 6.38 -8.72
C HIS A 190 7.28 5.19 -8.65
N ALA A 191 8.08 5.09 -7.58
CA ALA A 191 8.97 3.95 -7.37
C ALA A 191 8.20 2.63 -7.30
N LEU A 192 7.04 2.63 -6.65
CA LEU A 192 6.16 1.46 -6.50
C LEU A 192 5.27 1.19 -7.73
N ASN A 193 5.16 2.15 -8.67
CA ASN A 193 4.24 2.11 -9.80
C ASN A 193 2.75 1.95 -9.42
N ILE A 194 2.34 2.64 -8.35
CA ILE A 194 0.97 2.58 -7.79
C ILE A 194 0.16 3.86 -8.00
N GLU A 195 0.60 4.77 -8.84
CA GLU A 195 -0.06 6.06 -9.08
C GLU A 195 -1.48 5.92 -9.62
N GLN A 196 -1.73 4.90 -10.43
CA GLN A 196 -3.02 4.66 -11.10
C GLN A 196 -3.81 3.52 -10.45
N SER A 197 -3.16 2.40 -10.24
CA SER A 197 -3.72 1.21 -9.59
C SER A 197 -2.59 0.34 -9.04
N ILE A 198 -2.92 -0.60 -8.16
CA ILE A 198 -1.95 -1.57 -7.63
C ILE A 198 -1.68 -2.75 -8.59
N GLU A 199 -2.40 -2.83 -9.72
CA GLU A 199 -2.27 -3.94 -10.68
C GLU A 199 -0.88 -4.03 -11.31
N ASN A 200 -0.22 -2.87 -11.44
CA ASN A 200 1.14 -2.78 -11.99
C ASN A 200 2.19 -2.58 -10.89
N LEU A 201 1.94 -3.15 -9.71
CA LEU A 201 2.88 -3.06 -8.59
C LEU A 201 4.26 -3.58 -8.97
N ARG A 202 5.29 -2.75 -8.77
CA ARG A 202 6.65 -3.02 -9.23
C ARG A 202 7.42 -3.99 -8.35
N TYR A 203 7.12 -4.06 -7.06
CA TYR A 203 7.78 -4.97 -6.11
C TYR A 203 6.76 -5.76 -5.33
N ASN A 204 6.92 -7.08 -5.28
CA ASN A 204 6.02 -7.94 -4.53
C ASN A 204 6.07 -7.67 -3.01
N ASN A 205 7.25 -7.32 -2.49
CA ASN A 205 7.44 -7.05 -1.07
C ASN A 205 7.83 -5.58 -0.85
N ILE A 206 7.04 -4.85 -0.09
CA ILE A 206 7.32 -3.48 0.35
C ILE A 206 7.70 -3.56 1.83
N VAL A 207 8.98 -3.38 2.14
CA VAL A 207 9.53 -3.59 3.48
C VAL A 207 9.92 -2.25 4.09
N ILE A 208 9.26 -1.87 5.17
CA ILE A 208 9.58 -0.65 5.92
C ILE A 208 10.76 -0.98 6.85
N ALA A 209 11.91 -0.36 6.58
CA ALA A 209 13.17 -0.57 7.30
C ALA A 209 13.59 0.73 7.99
N THR A 210 13.21 0.89 9.26
CA THR A 210 13.49 2.06 10.09
C THR A 210 14.32 1.66 11.31
N ASP A 211 14.99 2.64 11.89
CA ASP A 211 15.74 2.45 13.13
C ASP A 211 14.84 1.97 14.28
N ALA A 212 15.43 1.33 15.28
CA ALA A 212 14.70 0.79 16.44
C ALA A 212 14.45 1.85 17.53
N ASP A 213 14.58 3.12 17.20
CA ASP A 213 14.36 4.24 18.13
C ASP A 213 12.94 4.86 17.94
N VAL A 214 12.67 5.90 18.74
CA VAL A 214 11.37 6.59 18.72
C VAL A 214 11.09 7.32 17.40
N ASP A 215 12.13 7.80 16.72
CA ASP A 215 12.00 8.49 15.43
C ASP A 215 11.70 7.49 14.32
N GLY A 216 12.40 6.35 14.29
CA GLY A 216 12.12 5.26 13.36
C GLY A 216 10.73 4.66 13.55
N MET A 217 10.25 4.49 14.79
CA MET A 217 8.86 4.09 15.06
C MET A 217 7.85 5.09 14.51
N HIS A 218 8.12 6.39 14.66
CA HIS A 218 7.24 7.45 14.11
C HIS A 218 7.23 7.41 12.58
N ILE A 219 8.38 7.31 11.91
CA ILE A 219 8.48 7.20 10.46
C ILE A 219 7.72 5.97 9.95
N ARG A 220 7.88 4.82 10.62
CA ARG A 220 7.13 3.60 10.36
C ARG A 220 5.63 3.84 10.37
N LEU A 221 5.13 4.50 11.42
CA LEU A 221 3.71 4.82 11.57
C LEU A 221 3.21 5.77 10.47
N LEU A 222 4.02 6.77 10.07
CA LEU A 222 3.68 7.69 8.99
C LEU A 222 3.55 6.97 7.63
N ILE A 223 4.48 6.07 7.32
CA ILE A 223 4.44 5.26 6.08
C ILE A 223 3.27 4.26 6.12
N MET A 224 3.03 3.61 7.27
CA MET A 224 1.86 2.73 7.42
C MET A 224 0.55 3.51 7.24
N THR A 225 0.45 4.74 7.78
CA THR A 225 -0.73 5.61 7.60
C THR A 225 -0.97 5.91 6.13
N PHE A 226 0.08 6.19 5.37
CA PHE A 226 0.00 6.39 3.93
C PHE A 226 -0.57 5.16 3.21
N PHE A 227 -0.05 3.96 3.46
CA PHE A 227 -0.55 2.74 2.83
C PHE A 227 -1.97 2.40 3.27
N LEU A 228 -2.26 2.46 4.57
CA LEU A 228 -3.57 2.11 5.12
C LEU A 228 -4.69 3.05 4.62
N GLN A 229 -4.39 4.33 4.42
CA GLN A 229 -5.40 5.31 3.99
C GLN A 229 -5.59 5.36 2.48
N PHE A 230 -4.53 5.24 1.68
CA PHE A 230 -4.60 5.46 0.24
C PHE A 230 -4.46 4.18 -0.59
N PHE A 231 -3.83 3.15 -0.04
CA PHE A 231 -3.54 1.89 -0.72
C PHE A 231 -3.82 0.66 0.19
N PRO A 232 -5.01 0.57 0.82
CA PRO A 232 -5.32 -0.53 1.74
C PRO A 232 -5.23 -1.90 1.08
N ASP A 233 -5.43 -1.99 -0.22
CA ASP A 233 -5.35 -3.24 -0.97
C ASP A 233 -3.92 -3.80 -1.02
N LEU A 234 -2.87 -2.96 -0.97
CA LEU A 234 -1.49 -3.45 -0.82
C LEU A 234 -1.29 -4.20 0.50
N VAL A 235 -1.95 -3.74 1.55
CA VAL A 235 -1.89 -4.39 2.87
C VAL A 235 -2.75 -5.65 2.89
N ARG A 236 -3.97 -5.61 2.32
CA ARG A 236 -4.87 -6.79 2.22
C ARG A 236 -4.24 -7.92 1.43
N ASN A 237 -3.53 -7.59 0.36
CA ASN A 237 -2.87 -8.56 -0.51
C ASN A 237 -1.52 -9.04 0.05
N GLY A 238 -1.10 -8.57 1.23
CA GLY A 238 0.10 -9.04 1.90
C GLY A 238 1.41 -8.54 1.29
N HIS A 239 1.42 -7.36 0.69
CA HIS A 239 2.61 -6.78 0.09
C HIS A 239 3.44 -5.92 1.05
N VAL A 240 2.87 -5.48 2.19
CA VAL A 240 3.52 -4.53 3.11
C VAL A 240 4.03 -5.23 4.36
N TYR A 241 5.30 -5.00 4.67
CA TYR A 241 6.01 -5.64 5.80
C TYR A 241 6.81 -4.61 6.59
N ILE A 242 7.15 -4.97 7.83
CA ILE A 242 8.09 -4.29 8.69
C ILE A 242 9.34 -5.16 8.81
N LEU A 243 10.52 -4.62 8.55
CA LEU A 243 11.78 -5.32 8.75
C LEU A 243 12.06 -5.46 10.24
N GLU A 244 12.30 -6.66 10.71
CA GLU A 244 12.90 -6.91 12.01
C GLU A 244 14.42 -6.95 11.87
N THR A 245 15.10 -6.11 12.64
CA THR A 245 16.55 -6.08 12.71
C THR A 245 17.00 -6.42 14.12
N PRO A 246 18.19 -7.05 14.31
CA PRO A 246 18.66 -7.38 15.63
C PRO A 246 18.88 -6.13 16.47
N LEU A 247 18.45 -6.18 17.72
CA LEU A 247 18.67 -5.14 18.72
C LEU A 247 20.03 -5.29 19.40
N PHE A 248 20.54 -6.51 19.48
CA PHE A 248 21.82 -6.81 20.15
C PHE A 248 22.66 -7.77 19.31
N ARG A 249 23.97 -7.59 19.43
CA ARG A 249 24.99 -8.55 19.02
C ARG A 249 25.73 -9.02 20.24
N VAL A 250 25.71 -10.32 20.51
CA VAL A 250 26.42 -10.98 21.59
C VAL A 250 27.52 -11.85 21.00
N ARG A 251 28.78 -11.54 21.28
CA ARG A 251 29.92 -12.16 20.62
C ARG A 251 30.98 -12.62 21.61
N ASP A 252 31.52 -13.80 21.38
CA ASP A 252 32.76 -14.24 21.98
C ASP A 252 33.86 -14.46 20.91
N LYS A 253 34.98 -15.10 21.26
CA LYS A 253 36.07 -15.37 20.30
C LYS A 253 35.73 -16.40 19.23
N LYS A 254 34.65 -17.16 19.39
CA LYS A 254 34.28 -18.30 18.54
C LYS A 254 32.96 -18.10 17.79
N GLU A 255 31.97 -17.43 18.41
CA GLU A 255 30.61 -17.34 17.91
C GLU A 255 30.07 -15.92 18.07
N THR A 256 29.25 -15.49 17.10
CA THR A 256 28.46 -14.24 17.15
C THR A 256 27.00 -14.60 17.06
N ILE A 257 26.19 -14.13 18.02
CA ILE A 257 24.74 -14.35 18.06
C ILE A 257 24.06 -12.99 17.97
N TYR A 258 23.11 -12.88 17.05
CA TYR A 258 22.26 -11.70 16.90
C TYR A 258 20.93 -11.94 17.59
N CYS A 259 20.50 -10.99 18.41
CA CYS A 259 19.32 -11.11 19.27
C CYS A 259 18.32 -10.00 18.95
N TYR A 260 17.06 -10.36 18.80
CA TYR A 260 15.96 -9.48 18.43
C TYR A 260 15.12 -9.06 19.65
N SER A 261 15.41 -9.62 20.80
CA SER A 261 14.76 -9.31 22.07
C SER A 261 15.74 -9.38 23.23
N GLU A 262 15.36 -8.79 24.35
CA GLU A 262 16.10 -8.88 25.61
C GLU A 262 16.21 -10.34 26.11
N THR A 263 15.14 -11.13 25.88
CA THR A 263 15.11 -12.56 26.23
C THR A 263 16.16 -13.34 25.43
N GLU A 264 16.20 -13.14 24.10
CA GLU A 264 17.21 -13.77 23.24
C GLU A 264 18.65 -13.37 23.64
N LYS A 265 18.84 -12.10 24.02
CA LYS A 265 20.12 -11.62 24.52
C LYS A 265 20.56 -12.39 25.76
N GLN A 266 19.67 -12.55 26.74
CA GLN A 266 19.99 -13.30 27.99
C GLN A 266 20.31 -14.77 27.72
N GLU A 267 19.59 -15.40 26.79
CA GLU A 267 19.85 -16.77 26.35
C GLU A 267 21.21 -16.90 25.67
N ALA A 268 21.53 -15.95 24.77
CA ALA A 268 22.81 -15.91 24.07
C ALA A 268 23.99 -15.74 25.06
N VAL A 269 23.84 -14.87 26.05
CA VAL A 269 24.86 -14.69 27.12
C VAL A 269 25.08 -15.98 27.94
N ARG A 270 24.00 -16.74 28.19
CA ARG A 270 24.13 -18.04 28.90
C ARG A 270 24.78 -19.13 28.05
N LYS A 271 24.55 -19.09 26.72
CA LYS A 271 25.08 -20.07 25.77
C LYS A 271 26.58 -19.90 25.54
N LEU A 272 27.05 -18.65 25.49
CA LEU A 272 28.46 -18.35 25.22
C LEU A 272 29.32 -18.56 26.48
N THR A 273 30.46 -19.26 26.32
CA THR A 273 31.39 -19.55 27.41
C THR A 273 32.41 -18.42 27.55
N GLY A 274 32.31 -17.64 28.63
CA GLY A 274 33.27 -16.58 28.94
C GLY A 274 32.60 -15.24 29.26
N LYS A 275 33.30 -14.12 28.96
CA LYS A 275 32.73 -12.78 29.03
C LYS A 275 32.41 -12.34 27.59
N PRO A 276 31.18 -12.56 27.08
CA PRO A 276 30.82 -12.12 25.76
C PRO A 276 30.78 -10.59 25.69
N GLU A 277 31.20 -10.04 24.56
CA GLU A 277 30.99 -8.63 24.22
C GLU A 277 29.55 -8.46 23.77
N ILE A 278 28.84 -7.50 24.35
CA ILE A 278 27.47 -7.15 24.00
C ILE A 278 27.48 -5.78 23.31
N THR A 279 26.96 -5.71 22.09
CA THR A 279 26.76 -4.46 21.38
C THR A 279 25.25 -4.26 21.20
N ARG A 280 24.72 -3.08 21.56
CA ARG A 280 23.34 -2.68 21.27
C ARG A 280 23.31 -1.88 19.97
N PHE A 281 22.46 -2.23 19.01
CA PHE A 281 22.21 -1.47 17.80
C PHE A 281 21.07 -0.50 18.06
N LYS A 282 21.30 0.78 17.85
CA LYS A 282 20.27 1.84 17.93
C LYS A 282 19.72 2.18 16.56
N GLY A 283 20.56 2.12 15.53
CA GLY A 283 20.19 2.41 14.16
C GLY A 283 20.74 1.42 13.13
N LEU A 284 20.06 1.30 12.00
CA LEU A 284 20.46 0.40 10.90
C LEU A 284 21.86 0.73 10.35
N GLY A 285 22.25 2.00 10.41
CA GLY A 285 23.57 2.45 9.98
C GLY A 285 24.74 1.98 10.84
N GLU A 286 24.49 1.48 12.06
CA GLU A 286 25.51 0.91 12.96
C GLU A 286 25.88 -0.54 12.61
N ILE A 287 25.02 -1.21 11.84
CA ILE A 287 25.22 -2.57 11.36
C ILE A 287 26.12 -2.55 10.13
N SER A 288 27.22 -3.28 10.17
CA SER A 288 28.11 -3.36 9.00
C SER A 288 27.41 -4.00 7.80
N PRO A 289 27.74 -3.61 6.54
CA PRO A 289 27.11 -4.20 5.36
C PRO A 289 27.22 -5.73 5.28
N ASN A 290 28.33 -6.30 5.76
CA ASN A 290 28.51 -7.76 5.75
C ASN A 290 27.57 -8.47 6.74
N GLU A 291 27.33 -7.89 7.90
CA GLU A 291 26.34 -8.39 8.85
C GLU A 291 24.92 -8.20 8.33
N PHE A 292 24.65 -7.03 7.72
CA PHE A 292 23.34 -6.69 7.21
C PHE A 292 22.89 -7.64 6.09
N ALA A 293 23.82 -8.14 5.27
CA ALA A 293 23.52 -9.11 4.21
C ALA A 293 22.85 -10.39 4.75
N GLY A 294 23.21 -10.82 5.97
CA GLY A 294 22.55 -11.94 6.65
C GLY A 294 21.12 -11.65 7.09
N PHE A 295 20.79 -10.37 7.37
CA PHE A 295 19.45 -10.00 7.88
C PHE A 295 18.43 -9.72 6.78
N ILE A 296 18.86 -9.47 5.56
CA ILE A 296 18.00 -9.21 4.40
C ILE A 296 18.12 -10.30 3.32
N GLY A 297 18.87 -11.38 3.60
CA GLY A 297 19.03 -12.55 2.75
C GLY A 297 17.87 -13.54 2.85
N GLU A 298 18.17 -14.83 2.69
CA GLU A 298 17.18 -15.91 2.72
C GLU A 298 16.43 -16.00 4.05
N ASP A 299 17.11 -15.71 5.17
CA ASP A 299 16.55 -15.76 6.53
C ASP A 299 15.98 -14.40 7.00
N ILE A 300 15.57 -13.54 6.08
CA ILE A 300 15.01 -12.23 6.41
C ILE A 300 13.82 -12.36 7.37
N ARG A 301 13.93 -11.67 8.52
CA ARG A 301 12.79 -11.53 9.43
C ARG A 301 11.99 -10.29 9.06
N LYS A 302 10.75 -10.49 8.61
CA LYS A 302 9.82 -9.42 8.27
C LYS A 302 8.43 -9.75 8.76
N GLU A 303 7.79 -8.81 9.45
CA GLU A 303 6.42 -8.96 9.93
C GLU A 303 5.43 -8.38 8.92
N PRO A 304 4.39 -9.13 8.50
CA PRO A 304 3.36 -8.61 7.63
C PRO A 304 2.51 -7.57 8.36
N VAL A 305 2.22 -6.46 7.69
CA VAL A 305 1.23 -5.50 8.18
C VAL A 305 -0.16 -6.07 7.90
N MET A 306 -0.94 -6.30 8.94
CA MET A 306 -2.27 -6.91 8.84
C MET A 306 -3.39 -5.90 9.09
N LEU A 307 -4.48 -6.03 8.33
CA LEU A 307 -5.69 -5.24 8.51
C LEU A 307 -6.64 -5.93 9.51
N ALA A 308 -6.78 -5.35 10.70
CA ALA A 308 -7.93 -5.63 11.55
C ALA A 308 -9.09 -4.72 11.08
N GLY A 309 -10.26 -5.20 10.80
CA GLY A 309 -11.45 -4.54 10.23
C GLY A 309 -11.42 -3.00 10.02
N GLU A 310 -11.92 -2.51 8.91
CA GLU A 310 -11.77 -1.12 8.44
C GLU A 310 -12.17 -0.04 9.48
N ALA A 311 -13.28 -0.25 10.18
CA ALA A 311 -13.75 0.70 11.21
C ALA A 311 -12.80 0.81 12.42
N HIS A 312 -12.08 -0.27 12.74
CA HIS A 312 -11.10 -0.28 13.81
C HIS A 312 -9.82 0.46 13.40
N ILE A 313 -9.38 0.26 12.17
CA ILE A 313 -8.21 0.95 11.62
C ILE A 313 -8.42 2.45 11.59
N GLN A 314 -9.58 2.91 11.11
CA GLN A 314 -9.89 4.33 11.06
C GLN A 314 -9.81 4.98 12.45
N LYS A 315 -10.34 4.30 13.49
CA LYS A 315 -10.25 4.79 14.88
C LYS A 315 -8.81 4.83 15.40
N ILE A 316 -8.00 3.81 15.09
CA ILE A 316 -6.59 3.78 15.47
C ILE A 316 -5.82 4.91 14.78
N LEU A 317 -6.01 5.09 13.47
CA LEU A 317 -5.37 6.17 12.73
C LEU A 317 -5.80 7.54 13.23
N GLU A 318 -7.09 7.74 13.51
CA GLU A 318 -7.60 8.98 14.09
C GLU A 318 -6.99 9.27 15.47
N TYR A 319 -6.86 8.23 16.30
CA TYR A 319 -6.25 8.35 17.62
C TYR A 319 -4.76 8.71 17.54
N TYR A 320 -3.96 7.98 16.79
CA TYR A 320 -2.52 8.17 16.74
C TYR A 320 -2.06 9.28 15.79
N MET A 321 -2.76 9.50 14.68
CA MET A 321 -2.35 10.41 13.61
C MET A 321 -3.24 11.65 13.49
N GLY A 322 -4.39 11.68 14.17
CA GLY A 322 -5.32 12.79 14.19
C GLY A 322 -4.87 13.96 15.09
N LYS A 323 -5.79 14.90 15.35
CA LYS A 323 -5.52 16.15 16.08
C LYS A 323 -5.72 16.04 17.61
N ASN A 324 -5.95 14.88 18.18
CA ASN A 324 -6.23 14.62 19.58
C ASN A 324 -4.99 14.58 20.50
N THR A 325 -4.17 15.61 20.44
CA THR A 325 -2.87 15.68 21.14
C THR A 325 -2.98 15.47 22.65
N MET A 326 -4.03 16.00 23.29
CA MET A 326 -4.22 15.88 24.75
C MET A 326 -4.42 14.42 25.19
N GLN A 327 -5.28 13.66 24.51
CA GLN A 327 -5.53 12.26 24.85
C GLN A 327 -4.26 11.40 24.67
N ARG A 328 -3.46 11.68 23.63
CA ARG A 328 -2.19 10.99 23.41
C ARG A 328 -1.16 11.34 24.49
N GLN A 329 -1.10 12.61 24.90
CA GLN A 329 -0.23 13.04 25.99
C GLN A 329 -0.59 12.35 27.31
N GLU A 330 -1.86 12.27 27.63
CA GLU A 330 -2.37 11.58 28.81
C GLU A 330 -2.02 10.07 28.75
N PHE A 331 -2.22 9.44 27.58
CA PHE A 331 -1.85 8.05 27.35
C PHE A 331 -0.35 7.82 27.58
N ILE A 332 0.51 8.68 27.04
CA ILE A 332 1.97 8.58 27.22
C ILE A 332 2.33 8.69 28.71
N ILE A 333 1.78 9.68 29.42
CA ILE A 333 2.05 9.88 30.84
C ILE A 333 1.63 8.65 31.67
N ASN A 334 0.44 8.10 31.39
CA ASN A 334 -0.11 6.96 32.12
C ASN A 334 0.59 5.63 31.82
N ASN A 335 1.26 5.51 30.67
CA ASN A 335 1.93 4.29 30.22
C ASN A 335 3.46 4.44 30.12
N LEU A 336 4.01 5.53 30.64
CA LEU A 336 5.45 5.75 30.65
C LEU A 336 6.16 4.64 31.44
N ARG A 337 7.06 3.94 30.76
CA ARG A 337 7.98 2.95 31.38
C ARG A 337 9.39 3.50 31.30
N ILE A 338 10.09 3.53 32.42
CA ILE A 338 11.50 3.89 32.48
C ILE A 338 12.27 2.64 32.07
N GLU A 339 13.07 2.71 31.01
CA GLU A 339 13.98 1.61 30.65
C GLU A 339 15.08 1.51 31.68
N MET A 340 15.32 0.30 32.19
CA MET A 340 16.32 0.05 33.24
C MET A 340 17.73 0.45 32.84
N ASP A 341 18.06 0.40 31.55
CA ASP A 341 19.38 0.78 31.03
C ASP A 341 19.76 2.26 31.28
N VAL A 342 18.76 3.13 31.45
CA VAL A 342 18.98 4.58 31.72
C VAL A 342 19.34 4.78 33.18
N ILE A 343 18.92 3.87 34.08
CA ILE A 343 19.22 3.95 35.53
C ILE A 343 20.69 3.61 35.80
N ASP A 344 21.26 2.66 35.04
CA ASP A 344 22.66 2.29 35.17
C ASP A 344 23.65 3.35 34.67
N GLU A 345 23.23 4.19 33.67
CA GLU A 345 24.00 5.34 33.20
C GLU A 345 23.92 6.56 34.14
N ILE A 346 22.85 6.67 34.97
CA ILE A 346 22.67 7.77 35.93
C ILE A 346 23.30 7.47 37.29
N LEU A 347 23.49 6.18 37.62
CA LEU A 347 24.01 5.73 38.90
C LEU A 347 25.53 5.39 38.88
N ASN A 348 26.17 5.43 37.69
CA ASN A 348 27.63 5.33 37.50
C ASN A 348 28.20 6.69 37.07
#